data_eec27c9622550726648483d94a022ef9
#
_entry.id   eec27c9622550726648483d94a022ef9
#
_cell.length_a   1.000
_cell.length_b   1.000
_cell.length_c   1.000
_cell.angle_alpha   90.00
_cell.angle_beta   90.00
_cell.angle_gamma   90.00
#
_symmetry.space_group_name_H-M   'P 1'
#
loop_
_entity.id
_entity.type
_entity.pdbx_description
1 polymer ?
#
loop_
_entity_poly.entity_id
_entity_poly.type
_entity_poly.pdbx_seq_one_letter_code
_entity_poly.pdbx_strand_id
1 'polypeptide(L)'
;MKYDWKEAGEEWSAPWGTSHAQWDRTIFPRVRDCLPAGTILEIAPGFGRWTHFLKDYCDKLWAVDKSSECIEACRRRFASTPHVRCCLNDGRSLSMIPDASVDFVFSFDSFVHTKRDVVGAYLRELGPKLKIGGKGFIHHSNFGEYVDSPRERLPDVLAKPLIKLQILDWAHHRNPSMTAELFRVLCEQNGLHCIAQELVNWRGRRLIDCLSLFVRSDSAKQDPTKIIRNPNFMREAARIRREPRRQR
;
A
#
# COMPACT_ATOMS: atom_id res chain seq x y z
N MET A 1 -1.57 18.01 6.48
CA MET A 1 -2.42 17.69 7.66
C MET A 1 -1.60 16.77 8.55
N LYS A 2 -1.41 17.11 9.83
CA LYS A 2 -0.73 16.23 10.79
C LYS A 2 -1.75 15.18 11.22
N TYR A 3 -1.41 13.88 11.07
CA TYR A 3 -2.28 12.80 11.49
C TYR A 3 -2.16 12.58 13.01
N ASP A 4 -3.28 12.36 13.68
CA ASP A 4 -3.33 12.04 15.11
C ASP A 4 -3.31 10.51 15.29
N TRP A 5 -2.14 9.97 15.69
CA TRP A 5 -1.89 8.55 15.88
C TRP A 5 -2.47 8.04 17.21
N LYS A 6 -3.78 7.80 17.28
CA LYS A 6 -4.48 7.42 18.51
C LYS A 6 -4.06 6.03 19.02
N GLU A 7 -3.96 5.05 18.12
CA GLU A 7 -3.66 3.65 18.43
C GLU A 7 -2.48 3.13 17.60
N ALA A 8 -1.48 3.98 17.39
CA ALA A 8 -0.28 3.65 16.60
C ALA A 8 -0.58 3.10 15.18
N GLY A 9 -1.70 3.50 14.58
CA GLY A 9 -2.15 3.06 13.26
C GLY A 9 -3.01 1.79 13.28
N GLU A 10 -3.21 1.14 14.43
CA GLU A 10 -4.07 -0.04 14.57
C GLU A 10 -5.55 0.29 14.25
N GLU A 11 -5.98 1.52 14.49
CA GLU A 11 -7.31 2.02 14.17
C GLU A 11 -7.72 1.84 12.71
N TRP A 12 -6.76 1.82 11.79
CA TRP A 12 -7.01 1.58 10.35
C TRP A 12 -7.39 0.13 10.04
N SER A 13 -7.10 -0.79 10.94
CA SER A 13 -7.47 -2.20 10.83
C SER A 13 -8.86 -2.51 11.40
N ALA A 14 -9.57 -1.53 11.98
CA ALA A 14 -10.88 -1.71 12.59
C ALA A 14 -11.94 -2.39 11.68
N PRO A 15 -11.97 -2.20 10.34
CA PRO A 15 -12.87 -2.94 9.46
C PRO A 15 -12.66 -4.46 9.49
N TRP A 16 -11.46 -4.95 9.80
CA TRP A 16 -11.09 -6.36 9.98
C TRP A 16 -11.15 -6.82 11.44
N GLY A 17 -11.35 -5.89 12.36
CA GLY A 17 -11.31 -6.11 13.80
C GLY A 17 -9.92 -5.87 14.40
N THR A 18 -8.84 -6.38 13.82
CA THR A 18 -7.46 -6.17 14.26
C THR A 18 -6.48 -6.19 13.08
N SER A 19 -5.26 -5.65 13.28
CA SER A 19 -4.18 -5.74 12.30
C SER A 19 -3.76 -7.20 12.03
N HIS A 20 -3.79 -8.06 13.03
CA HIS A 20 -3.52 -9.50 12.87
C HIS A 20 -4.53 -10.16 11.92
N ALA A 21 -5.84 -9.90 12.12
CA ALA A 21 -6.86 -10.47 11.26
C ALA A 21 -6.77 -9.93 9.82
N GLN A 22 -6.42 -8.65 9.67
CA GLN A 22 -6.18 -8.05 8.37
C GLN A 22 -4.92 -8.63 7.70
N TRP A 23 -3.82 -8.78 8.44
CA TRP A 23 -2.60 -9.41 7.95
C TRP A 23 -2.86 -10.84 7.49
N ASP A 24 -3.30 -11.72 8.39
CA ASP A 24 -3.43 -13.16 8.14
C ASP A 24 -4.42 -13.49 7.01
N ARG A 25 -5.50 -12.70 6.87
CA ARG A 25 -6.62 -13.07 6.02
C ARG A 25 -6.79 -12.17 4.80
N THR A 26 -6.08 -11.06 4.74
CA THR A 26 -6.19 -10.11 3.62
C THR A 26 -4.83 -9.83 2.98
N ILE A 27 -3.81 -9.42 3.75
CA ILE A 27 -2.52 -9.01 3.19
C ILE A 27 -1.64 -10.21 2.90
N PHE A 28 -1.38 -11.06 3.90
CA PHE A 28 -0.47 -12.20 3.76
C PHE A 28 -0.85 -13.15 2.60
N PRO A 29 -2.12 -13.51 2.36
CA PRO A 29 -2.47 -14.33 1.19
C PRO A 29 -2.08 -13.74 -0.16
N ARG A 30 -1.94 -12.40 -0.24
CA ARG A 30 -1.55 -11.67 -1.47
C ARG A 30 -0.04 -11.54 -1.66
N VAL A 31 0.72 -11.63 -0.57
CA VAL A 31 2.17 -11.43 -0.58
C VAL A 31 2.98 -12.68 -0.19
N ARG A 32 2.31 -13.78 0.19
CA ARG A 32 2.97 -15.00 0.67
C ARG A 32 4.01 -15.58 -0.30
N ASP A 33 3.77 -15.44 -1.62
CA ASP A 33 4.68 -15.93 -2.65
C ASP A 33 5.89 -14.97 -2.87
N CYS A 34 5.95 -13.89 -2.09
CA CYS A 34 7.07 -12.96 -2.01
C CYS A 34 7.84 -13.11 -0.69
N LEU A 35 7.39 -13.98 0.21
CA LEU A 35 7.92 -14.17 1.55
C LEU A 35 8.29 -15.65 1.81
N PRO A 36 9.34 -15.94 2.62
CA PRO A 36 10.26 -14.97 3.20
C PRO A 36 11.18 -14.32 2.15
N ALA A 37 11.79 -13.19 2.49
CA ALA A 37 12.69 -12.44 1.63
C ALA A 37 13.98 -12.08 2.39
N GLY A 38 15.14 -12.04 1.72
CA GLY A 38 16.40 -11.64 2.37
C GLY A 38 16.33 -10.20 2.88
N THR A 39 15.94 -9.26 2.01
CA THR A 39 15.79 -7.84 2.37
C THR A 39 14.41 -7.33 1.97
N ILE A 40 13.68 -6.80 2.94
CA ILE A 40 12.40 -6.09 2.71
C ILE A 40 12.62 -4.59 2.84
N LEU A 41 11.99 -3.82 1.95
CA LEU A 41 11.84 -2.38 2.05
C LEU A 41 10.36 -2.03 2.26
N GLU A 42 10.02 -1.52 3.43
CA GLU A 42 8.71 -0.95 3.74
C GLU A 42 8.74 0.57 3.55
N ILE A 43 7.86 1.08 2.69
CA ILE A 43 7.72 2.52 2.45
C ILE A 43 6.49 3.03 3.19
N ALA A 44 6.69 4.08 4.00
CA ALA A 44 5.69 4.70 4.86
C ALA A 44 5.09 3.74 5.90
N PRO A 45 5.91 3.19 6.81
CA PRO A 45 5.48 2.27 7.86
C PRO A 45 4.52 2.91 8.87
N GLY A 46 4.44 4.25 8.92
CA GLY A 46 3.76 4.94 10.00
C GLY A 46 4.40 4.60 11.36
N PHE A 47 3.60 4.16 12.32
CA PHE A 47 4.10 3.69 13.63
C PHE A 47 4.46 2.19 13.64
N GLY A 48 4.69 1.59 12.45
CA GLY A 48 5.20 0.23 12.31
C GLY A 48 4.14 -0.86 12.43
N ARG A 49 2.89 -0.58 12.02
CA ARG A 49 1.80 -1.57 12.02
C ARG A 49 2.15 -2.81 11.21
N TRP A 50 2.63 -2.64 9.98
CA TRP A 50 2.99 -3.76 9.11
C TRP A 50 4.44 -4.20 9.30
N THR A 51 5.35 -3.31 9.71
CA THR A 51 6.70 -3.64 10.14
C THR A 51 6.70 -4.76 11.18
N HIS A 52 5.69 -4.74 12.09
CA HIS A 52 5.52 -5.75 13.15
C HIS A 52 5.40 -7.18 12.57
N PHE A 53 4.76 -7.35 11.43
CA PHE A 53 4.62 -8.65 10.77
C PHE A 53 5.79 -8.94 9.82
N LEU A 54 6.17 -7.95 8.99
CA LEU A 54 7.20 -8.10 7.96
C LEU A 54 8.56 -8.51 8.53
N LYS A 55 8.91 -8.02 9.72
CA LYS A 55 10.18 -8.32 10.40
C LYS A 55 10.43 -9.82 10.62
N ASP A 56 9.37 -10.62 10.74
CA ASP A 56 9.45 -12.06 10.98
C ASP A 56 9.64 -12.88 9.68
N TYR A 57 9.69 -12.20 8.52
CA TYR A 57 9.82 -12.79 7.20
C TYR A 57 11.05 -12.32 6.43
N CYS A 58 12.07 -11.74 7.12
CA CYS A 58 13.27 -11.26 6.44
C CYS A 58 14.51 -11.25 7.33
N ASP A 59 15.69 -11.28 6.68
CA ASP A 59 16.98 -11.11 7.36
C ASP A 59 17.27 -9.63 7.63
N LYS A 60 16.71 -8.72 6.81
CA LYS A 60 16.87 -7.26 6.93
C LYS A 60 15.62 -6.53 6.50
N LEU A 61 15.18 -5.57 7.31
CA LEU A 61 14.05 -4.70 6.99
C LEU A 61 14.47 -3.24 7.04
N TRP A 62 14.25 -2.55 5.93
CA TRP A 62 14.32 -1.09 5.86
C TRP A 62 12.90 -0.53 6.01
N ALA A 63 12.66 0.29 7.04
CA ALA A 63 11.42 1.03 7.26
C ALA A 63 11.69 2.52 6.98
N VAL A 64 11.15 3.03 5.86
CA VAL A 64 11.46 4.37 5.36
C VAL A 64 10.22 5.24 5.38
N ASP A 65 10.27 6.39 6.05
CA ASP A 65 9.18 7.37 6.12
C ASP A 65 9.71 8.81 6.03
N LYS A 66 8.86 9.71 5.55
CA LYS A 66 9.16 11.15 5.52
C LYS A 66 8.88 11.85 6.84
N SER A 67 8.16 11.22 7.76
CA SER A 67 7.80 11.75 9.07
C SER A 67 8.83 11.33 10.11
N SER A 68 9.52 12.30 10.72
CA SER A 68 10.42 12.05 11.84
C SER A 68 9.69 11.40 13.02
N GLU A 69 8.44 11.81 13.28
CA GLU A 69 7.60 11.23 14.34
C GLU A 69 7.35 9.74 14.11
N CYS A 70 7.05 9.32 12.86
CA CYS A 70 6.87 7.91 12.51
C CYS A 70 8.17 7.12 12.67
N ILE A 71 9.29 7.66 12.20
CA ILE A 71 10.60 7.02 12.32
C ILE A 71 11.02 6.85 13.78
N GLU A 72 10.81 7.84 14.63
CA GLU A 72 11.09 7.74 16.06
C GLU A 72 10.19 6.72 16.75
N ALA A 73 8.90 6.67 16.40
CA ALA A 73 7.98 5.66 16.91
C ALA A 73 8.43 4.24 16.51
N CYS A 74 8.81 4.03 15.25
CA CYS A 74 9.35 2.76 14.77
C CYS A 74 10.65 2.38 15.49
N ARG A 75 11.59 3.32 15.65
CA ARG A 75 12.84 3.09 16.39
C ARG A 75 12.60 2.63 17.82
N ARG A 76 11.65 3.26 18.51
CA ARG A 76 11.27 2.82 19.88
C ARG A 76 10.60 1.45 19.87
N ARG A 77 9.65 1.22 18.94
CA ARG A 77 8.90 -0.04 18.86
C ARG A 77 9.79 -1.24 18.54
N PHE A 78 10.82 -1.05 17.73
CA PHE A 78 11.70 -2.12 17.23
C PHE A 78 13.12 -2.03 17.79
N ALA A 79 13.32 -1.37 18.95
CA ALA A 79 14.64 -1.19 19.56
C ALA A 79 15.37 -2.52 19.85
N SER A 80 14.62 -3.58 20.16
CA SER A 80 15.14 -4.94 20.39
C SER A 80 15.24 -5.80 19.11
N THR A 81 14.99 -5.24 17.93
CA THR A 81 14.96 -5.96 16.66
C THR A 81 16.04 -5.40 15.72
N PRO A 82 17.32 -5.86 15.85
CA PRO A 82 18.49 -5.19 15.24
C PRO A 82 18.50 -5.25 13.71
N HIS A 83 17.76 -6.16 13.08
CA HIS A 83 17.64 -6.26 11.62
C HIS A 83 16.62 -5.27 11.04
N VAL A 84 15.84 -4.56 11.86
CA VAL A 84 14.93 -3.48 11.43
C VAL A 84 15.67 -2.15 11.47
N ARG A 85 15.81 -1.50 10.32
CA ARG A 85 16.46 -0.19 10.16
C ARG A 85 15.47 0.88 9.77
N CYS A 86 15.26 1.87 10.65
CA CYS A 86 14.32 2.97 10.42
C CYS A 86 15.04 4.20 9.90
N CYS A 87 14.68 4.65 8.69
CA CYS A 87 15.34 5.75 7.98
C CYS A 87 14.34 6.86 7.63
N LEU A 88 14.70 8.09 7.95
CA LEU A 88 13.98 9.28 7.48
C LEU A 88 14.36 9.57 6.03
N ASN A 89 13.38 9.92 5.19
CA ASN A 89 13.63 10.41 3.83
C ASN A 89 12.86 11.72 3.56
N ASP A 90 12.97 12.22 2.34
CA ASP A 90 12.27 13.43 1.87
C ASP A 90 10.85 13.15 1.31
N GLY A 91 10.40 11.90 1.36
CA GLY A 91 9.15 11.44 0.77
C GLY A 91 9.23 11.13 -0.73
N ARG A 92 10.43 11.05 -1.32
CA ARG A 92 10.67 10.78 -2.75
C ARG A 92 11.90 9.91 -3.00
N SER A 93 12.97 10.13 -2.25
CA SER A 93 14.27 9.49 -2.45
C SER A 93 14.45 8.23 -1.59
N LEU A 94 15.19 7.27 -2.15
CA LEU A 94 15.63 6.05 -1.48
C LEU A 94 17.18 5.93 -1.53
N SER A 95 17.90 7.06 -1.55
CA SER A 95 19.35 7.11 -1.67
C SER A 95 20.12 6.34 -0.58
N MET A 96 19.48 6.16 0.60
CA MET A 96 20.03 5.36 1.71
C MET A 96 19.99 3.85 1.46
N ILE A 97 19.24 3.39 0.45
CA ILE A 97 19.11 1.98 0.09
C ILE A 97 20.13 1.66 -1.00
N PRO A 98 20.99 0.65 -0.84
CA PRO A 98 21.92 0.24 -1.90
C PRO A 98 21.19 -0.31 -3.13
N ASP A 99 21.79 -0.14 -4.31
CA ASP A 99 21.27 -0.70 -5.54
C ASP A 99 21.30 -2.24 -5.52
N ALA A 100 20.36 -2.86 -6.21
CA ALA A 100 20.21 -4.32 -6.33
C ALA A 100 20.30 -5.06 -4.98
N SER A 101 19.75 -4.48 -3.92
CA SER A 101 19.82 -5.02 -2.55
C SER A 101 18.48 -5.48 -1.98
N VAL A 102 17.36 -5.07 -2.59
CA VAL A 102 16.01 -5.32 -2.07
C VAL A 102 15.39 -6.51 -2.81
N ASP A 103 14.87 -7.47 -2.06
CA ASP A 103 14.14 -8.62 -2.59
C ASP A 103 12.64 -8.36 -2.68
N PHE A 104 12.10 -7.61 -1.69
CA PHE A 104 10.66 -7.30 -1.65
C PHE A 104 10.40 -5.87 -1.14
N VAL A 105 9.55 -5.15 -1.85
CA VAL A 105 9.03 -3.82 -1.46
C VAL A 105 7.60 -3.94 -1.01
N PHE A 106 7.27 -3.28 0.10
CA PHE A 106 5.92 -3.26 0.65
C PHE A 106 5.47 -1.84 1.00
N SER A 107 4.23 -1.50 0.66
CA SER A 107 3.55 -0.31 1.19
C SER A 107 2.04 -0.52 1.18
N PHE A 108 1.38 -0.25 2.31
CA PHE A 108 -0.06 -0.40 2.45
C PHE A 108 -0.68 0.79 3.20
N ASP A 109 -1.81 1.30 2.72
CA ASP A 109 -2.59 2.45 3.21
C ASP A 109 -1.92 3.83 3.04
N SER A 110 -0.73 3.93 2.43
CA SER A 110 -0.02 5.21 2.29
C SER A 110 -0.16 5.81 0.89
N PHE A 111 0.13 5.03 -0.17
CA PHE A 111 0.11 5.54 -1.54
C PHE A 111 -1.29 5.88 -2.07
N VAL A 112 -2.34 5.49 -1.37
CA VAL A 112 -3.72 5.90 -1.68
C VAL A 112 -3.95 7.41 -1.57
N HIS A 113 -3.12 8.12 -0.79
CA HIS A 113 -3.17 9.56 -0.60
C HIS A 113 -2.09 10.31 -1.39
N THR A 114 -1.21 9.58 -2.08
CA THR A 114 0.02 10.11 -2.68
C THR A 114 -0.23 10.59 -4.11
N LYS A 115 0.30 11.77 -4.46
CA LYS A 115 0.21 12.34 -5.80
C LYS A 115 1.04 11.53 -6.80
N ARG A 116 0.63 11.53 -8.08
CA ARG A 116 1.29 10.78 -9.17
C ARG A 116 2.79 11.08 -9.31
N ASP A 117 3.20 12.33 -9.11
CA ASP A 117 4.60 12.74 -9.23
C ASP A 117 5.49 12.13 -8.13
N VAL A 118 4.95 11.96 -6.92
CA VAL A 118 5.63 11.30 -5.81
C VAL A 118 5.66 9.79 -6.02
N VAL A 119 4.54 9.18 -6.48
CA VAL A 119 4.51 7.76 -6.84
C VAL A 119 5.55 7.46 -7.92
N GLY A 120 5.61 8.28 -8.99
CA GLY A 120 6.59 8.14 -10.06
C GLY A 120 8.04 8.30 -9.57
N ALA A 121 8.29 9.21 -8.61
CA ALA A 121 9.60 9.35 -7.99
C ALA A 121 10.02 8.08 -7.25
N TYR A 122 9.15 7.50 -6.42
CA TYR A 122 9.45 6.23 -5.75
C TYR A 122 9.65 5.07 -6.74
N LEU A 123 8.82 4.93 -7.77
CA LEU A 123 8.99 3.84 -8.75
C LEU A 123 10.31 3.96 -9.51
N ARG A 124 10.76 5.21 -9.81
CA ARG A 124 12.07 5.46 -10.43
C ARG A 124 13.21 5.01 -9.52
N GLU A 125 13.11 5.31 -8.23
CA GLU A 125 14.10 4.87 -7.24
C GLU A 125 14.07 3.35 -7.03
N LEU A 126 12.88 2.72 -7.06
CA LEU A 126 12.73 1.28 -6.85
C LEU A 126 13.33 0.44 -7.97
N GLY A 127 13.31 0.93 -9.22
CA GLY A 127 13.90 0.22 -10.35
C GLY A 127 15.33 -0.25 -10.07
N PRO A 128 16.29 0.63 -9.77
CA PRO A 128 17.66 0.21 -9.45
C PRO A 128 17.80 -0.49 -8.09
N LYS A 129 16.96 -0.20 -7.07
CA LYS A 129 17.09 -0.76 -5.71
C LYS A 129 16.68 -2.23 -5.61
N LEU A 130 15.64 -2.63 -6.36
CA LEU A 130 15.23 -4.03 -6.42
C LEU A 130 16.31 -4.88 -7.10
N LYS A 131 16.51 -6.09 -6.64
CA LYS A 131 17.23 -7.14 -7.38
C LYS A 131 16.44 -7.54 -8.62
N ILE A 132 17.11 -8.10 -9.63
CA ILE A 132 16.41 -8.77 -10.72
C ILE A 132 15.57 -9.92 -10.15
N GLY A 133 14.28 -9.97 -10.52
CA GLY A 133 13.30 -10.88 -9.92
C GLY A 133 12.74 -10.40 -8.59
N GLY A 134 13.29 -9.33 -8.01
CA GLY A 134 12.74 -8.70 -6.81
C GLY A 134 11.34 -8.13 -7.08
N LYS A 135 10.44 -8.28 -6.11
CA LYS A 135 9.01 -7.97 -6.24
C LYS A 135 8.60 -6.76 -5.39
N GLY A 136 7.48 -6.16 -5.71
CA GLY A 136 6.89 -5.12 -4.87
C GLY A 136 5.38 -5.25 -4.80
N PHE A 137 4.81 -4.94 -3.62
CA PHE A 137 3.39 -4.88 -3.37
C PHE A 137 3.03 -3.51 -2.81
N ILE A 138 2.24 -2.74 -3.55
CA ILE A 138 1.85 -1.38 -3.17
C ILE A 138 0.33 -1.22 -3.28
N HIS A 139 -0.28 -0.76 -2.17
CA HIS A 139 -1.66 -0.30 -2.12
C HIS A 139 -1.72 1.19 -2.47
N HIS A 140 -2.34 1.54 -3.59
CA HIS A 140 -2.41 2.91 -4.10
C HIS A 140 -3.82 3.29 -4.57
N SER A 141 -4.04 4.58 -4.82
CA SER A 141 -5.31 5.09 -5.33
C SER A 141 -5.59 4.60 -6.75
N ASN A 142 -6.86 4.31 -7.03
CA ASN A 142 -7.45 4.20 -8.36
C ASN A 142 -8.58 5.22 -8.55
N PHE A 143 -8.64 6.25 -7.70
CA PHE A 143 -9.74 7.22 -7.72
C PHE A 143 -9.73 8.10 -8.97
N GLY A 144 -8.59 8.23 -9.66
CA GLY A 144 -8.48 8.94 -10.93
C GLY A 144 -9.47 8.46 -12.00
N GLU A 145 -9.87 7.18 -11.99
CA GLU A 145 -10.88 6.63 -12.90
C GLU A 145 -12.28 7.25 -12.72
N TYR A 146 -12.51 7.95 -11.62
CA TYR A 146 -13.83 8.44 -11.24
C TYR A 146 -13.95 9.97 -11.21
N VAL A 147 -12.86 10.72 -11.38
CA VAL A 147 -12.84 12.19 -11.23
C VAL A 147 -13.74 12.90 -12.23
N ASP A 148 -13.92 12.34 -13.42
CA ASP A 148 -14.79 12.89 -14.46
C ASP A 148 -16.24 12.41 -14.36
N SER A 149 -16.56 11.59 -13.36
CA SER A 149 -17.93 11.12 -13.19
C SER A 149 -18.87 12.27 -12.82
N PRO A 150 -20.11 12.28 -13.31
CA PRO A 150 -21.10 13.31 -12.97
C PRO A 150 -21.31 13.47 -11.44
N ARG A 151 -21.04 12.42 -10.68
CA ARG A 151 -21.16 12.42 -9.21
C ARG A 151 -20.11 13.28 -8.52
N GLU A 152 -18.87 13.29 -9.04
CA GLU A 152 -17.77 14.12 -8.49
C GLU A 152 -17.93 15.61 -8.86
N ARG A 153 -18.76 15.91 -9.86
CA ARG A 153 -19.10 17.29 -10.27
C ARG A 153 -20.27 17.90 -9.49
N LEU A 154 -20.91 17.12 -8.58
CA LEU A 154 -21.98 17.65 -7.75
C LEU A 154 -21.44 18.70 -6.77
N PRO A 155 -22.11 19.86 -6.65
CA PRO A 155 -21.78 20.83 -5.62
C PRO A 155 -21.85 20.22 -4.21
N ASP A 156 -20.96 20.65 -3.33
CA ASP A 156 -20.85 20.17 -1.94
C ASP A 156 -22.18 20.18 -1.18
N VAL A 157 -23.04 21.19 -1.46
CA VAL A 157 -24.38 21.33 -0.86
C VAL A 157 -25.29 20.15 -1.18
N LEU A 158 -25.16 19.56 -2.36
CA LEU A 158 -25.92 18.39 -2.79
C LEU A 158 -25.19 17.08 -2.45
N ALA A 159 -23.86 17.07 -2.54
CA ALA A 159 -23.06 15.87 -2.29
C ALA A 159 -23.09 15.45 -0.81
N LYS A 160 -22.93 16.40 0.13
CA LYS A 160 -22.87 16.10 1.58
C LYS A 160 -24.08 15.35 2.13
N PRO A 161 -25.34 15.76 1.85
CA PRO A 161 -26.52 14.99 2.28
C PRO A 161 -26.55 13.57 1.70
N LEU A 162 -26.20 13.42 0.42
CA LEU A 162 -26.20 12.13 -0.27
C LEU A 162 -25.12 11.19 0.26
N ILE A 163 -23.96 11.73 0.65
CA ILE A 163 -22.89 10.98 1.34
C ILE A 163 -23.37 10.53 2.71
N LYS A 164 -24.05 11.42 3.48
CA LYS A 164 -24.62 11.10 4.80
C LYS A 164 -25.69 10.00 4.72
N LEU A 165 -26.49 9.99 3.66
CA LEU A 165 -27.48 8.95 3.36
C LEU A 165 -26.88 7.69 2.71
N GLN A 166 -25.53 7.63 2.54
CA GLN A 166 -24.80 6.52 1.89
C GLN A 166 -25.23 6.25 0.42
N ILE A 167 -25.87 7.23 -0.22
CA ILE A 167 -26.22 7.20 -1.65
C ILE A 167 -25.00 7.50 -2.52
N LEU A 168 -24.12 8.39 -2.06
CA LEU A 168 -22.83 8.69 -2.66
C LEU A 168 -21.69 8.12 -1.80
N ASP A 169 -20.71 7.50 -2.47
CA ASP A 169 -19.50 7.06 -1.82
C ASP A 169 -18.56 8.25 -1.55
N TRP A 170 -18.03 8.35 -0.35
CA TRP A 170 -17.00 9.30 -0.05
C TRP A 170 -15.65 8.80 -0.59
N ALA A 171 -14.86 9.70 -1.20
CA ALA A 171 -13.55 9.37 -1.78
C ALA A 171 -12.45 9.05 -0.74
N HIS A 172 -12.74 9.14 0.55
CA HIS A 172 -11.81 8.83 1.66
C HIS A 172 -10.41 9.46 1.49
N HIS A 173 -10.34 10.70 0.97
CA HIS A 173 -9.11 11.41 0.69
C HIS A 173 -8.17 10.67 -0.29
N ARG A 174 -8.70 9.77 -1.16
CA ARG A 174 -7.90 9.14 -2.22
C ARG A 174 -7.41 10.20 -3.20
N ASN A 175 -6.17 10.02 -3.65
CA ASN A 175 -5.59 11.00 -4.56
C ASN A 175 -6.20 10.82 -5.97
N PRO A 176 -6.78 11.88 -6.56
CA PRO A 176 -7.44 11.81 -7.85
C PRO A 176 -6.47 11.75 -9.03
N SER A 177 -5.17 11.99 -8.82
CA SER A 177 -4.18 11.97 -9.89
C SER A 177 -3.65 10.57 -10.23
N MET A 178 -4.12 9.51 -9.53
CA MET A 178 -3.66 8.14 -9.70
C MET A 178 -4.77 7.23 -10.17
N THR A 179 -4.40 6.36 -11.12
CA THR A 179 -5.20 5.23 -11.60
C THR A 179 -4.34 3.97 -11.59
N ALA A 180 -4.96 2.79 -11.65
CA ALA A 180 -4.26 1.52 -11.79
C ALA A 180 -3.43 1.48 -13.08
N GLU A 181 -4.00 1.98 -14.19
CA GLU A 181 -3.32 2.04 -15.49
C GLU A 181 -2.09 2.96 -15.43
N LEU A 182 -2.22 4.16 -14.84
CA LEU A 182 -1.08 5.07 -14.70
C LEU A 182 0.04 4.43 -13.85
N PHE A 183 -0.31 3.71 -12.77
CA PHE A 183 0.69 3.00 -11.95
C PHE A 183 1.44 1.96 -12.80
N ARG A 184 0.73 1.18 -13.61
CA ARG A 184 1.32 0.20 -14.53
C ARG A 184 2.31 0.86 -15.51
N VAL A 185 1.88 1.95 -16.16
CA VAL A 185 2.74 2.70 -17.09
C VAL A 185 3.99 3.24 -16.40
N LEU A 186 3.85 3.79 -15.20
CA LEU A 186 4.98 4.30 -14.41
C LEU A 186 5.94 3.16 -14.00
N CYS A 187 5.45 1.97 -13.70
CA CYS A 187 6.28 0.80 -13.47
C CYS A 187 7.12 0.48 -14.71
N GLU A 188 6.49 0.34 -15.88
CA GLU A 188 7.15 -0.01 -17.15
C GLU A 188 8.23 1.01 -17.53
N GLN A 189 7.97 2.31 -17.34
CA GLN A 189 8.95 3.37 -17.57
C GLN A 189 10.19 3.28 -16.69
N ASN A 190 10.15 2.49 -15.61
CA ASN A 190 11.22 2.37 -14.63
C ASN A 190 11.78 0.94 -14.49
N GLY A 191 11.61 0.10 -15.53
CA GLY A 191 12.12 -1.27 -15.55
C GLY A 191 11.41 -2.23 -14.58
N LEU A 192 10.19 -1.88 -14.21
CA LEU A 192 9.30 -2.69 -13.37
C LEU A 192 8.12 -3.18 -14.21
N HIS A 193 7.70 -4.41 -13.98
CA HIS A 193 6.55 -4.99 -14.66
C HIS A 193 5.44 -5.34 -13.68
N CYS A 194 4.23 -4.83 -13.88
CA CYS A 194 3.07 -5.21 -13.08
C CYS A 194 2.61 -6.63 -13.43
N ILE A 195 2.72 -7.55 -12.49
CA ILE A 195 2.25 -8.94 -12.60
C ILE A 195 0.73 -8.99 -12.45
N ALA A 196 0.21 -8.30 -11.43
CA ALA A 196 -1.21 -8.27 -11.12
C ALA A 196 -1.64 -6.95 -10.49
N GLN A 197 -2.88 -6.57 -10.76
CA GLN A 197 -3.56 -5.45 -10.13
C GLN A 197 -4.93 -5.89 -9.64
N GLU A 198 -5.17 -5.84 -8.34
CA GLU A 198 -6.48 -6.08 -7.75
C GLU A 198 -7.15 -4.74 -7.44
N LEU A 199 -8.19 -4.42 -8.21
CA LEU A 199 -9.01 -3.22 -8.01
C LEU A 199 -10.01 -3.51 -6.91
N VAL A 200 -9.98 -2.74 -5.84
CA VAL A 200 -10.79 -2.97 -4.64
C VAL A 200 -11.66 -1.76 -4.28
N ASN A 201 -12.79 -2.03 -3.65
CA ASN A 201 -13.60 -0.98 -3.05
C ASN A 201 -13.13 -0.70 -1.61
N TRP A 202 -13.33 0.55 -1.13
CA TRP A 202 -13.03 0.94 0.27
C TRP A 202 -14.28 1.40 1.03
N ARG A 203 -15.35 1.38 0.71
CA ARG A 203 -16.77 1.59 1.01
C ARG A 203 -17.49 1.74 -0.31
N GLY A 204 -18.75 1.41 -0.32
CA GLY A 204 -19.55 1.47 -1.52
C GLY A 204 -19.11 0.45 -2.58
N ARG A 205 -19.38 0.76 -3.85
CA ARG A 205 -19.19 -0.16 -4.98
C ARG A 205 -18.05 0.22 -5.92
N ARG A 206 -17.55 1.47 -5.84
CA ARG A 206 -16.48 1.94 -6.72
C ARG A 206 -15.13 1.33 -6.30
N LEU A 207 -14.37 0.90 -7.29
CA LEU A 207 -13.04 0.29 -7.10
C LEU A 207 -11.99 1.40 -7.05
N ILE A 208 -12.02 2.19 -5.97
CA ILE A 208 -11.22 3.42 -5.81
C ILE A 208 -9.78 3.17 -5.38
N ASP A 209 -9.44 1.94 -5.01
CA ASP A 209 -8.10 1.52 -4.61
C ASP A 209 -7.60 0.40 -5.51
N CYS A 210 -6.29 0.25 -5.59
CA CYS A 210 -5.62 -0.83 -6.31
C CYS A 210 -4.49 -1.42 -5.46
N LEU A 211 -4.42 -2.74 -5.44
CA LEU A 211 -3.32 -3.51 -4.88
C LEU A 211 -2.49 -4.01 -6.06
N SER A 212 -1.31 -3.40 -6.30
CA SER A 212 -0.44 -3.76 -7.41
C SER A 212 0.71 -4.63 -6.93
N LEU A 213 0.88 -5.78 -7.58
CA LEU A 213 2.04 -6.65 -7.49
C LEU A 213 2.90 -6.46 -8.74
N PHE A 214 4.18 -6.13 -8.57
CA PHE A 214 5.11 -5.92 -9.67
C PHE A 214 6.45 -6.60 -9.41
N VAL A 215 7.27 -6.73 -10.44
CA VAL A 215 8.60 -7.34 -10.41
C VAL A 215 9.60 -6.48 -11.17
N ARG A 216 10.84 -6.43 -10.73
CA ARG A 216 11.95 -5.98 -11.57
C ARG A 216 12.35 -7.11 -12.52
N SER A 217 12.27 -6.86 -13.82
CA SER A 217 12.58 -7.85 -14.84
C SER A 217 13.40 -7.26 -15.97
N ASP A 218 14.43 -7.98 -16.39
CA ASP A 218 15.23 -7.64 -17.56
C ASP A 218 14.70 -8.34 -18.84
N SER A 219 13.62 -9.14 -18.72
CA SER A 219 13.05 -9.84 -19.87
C SER A 219 12.32 -8.88 -20.79
N ALA A 220 12.65 -8.91 -22.08
CA ALA A 220 11.93 -8.16 -23.12
C ALA A 220 10.50 -8.67 -23.34
N LYS A 221 10.20 -9.91 -22.95
CA LYS A 221 8.86 -10.51 -23.04
C LYS A 221 8.27 -10.64 -21.66
N GLN A 222 7.18 -9.94 -21.42
CA GLN A 222 6.42 -9.98 -20.17
C GLN A 222 5.02 -10.52 -20.43
N ASP A 223 4.50 -11.29 -19.51
CA ASP A 223 3.10 -11.69 -19.54
C ASP A 223 2.18 -10.48 -19.29
N PRO A 224 0.97 -10.47 -19.85
CA PRO A 224 0.03 -9.38 -19.60
C PRO A 224 -0.31 -9.27 -18.12
N THR A 225 -0.42 -8.04 -17.61
CA THR A 225 -0.86 -7.78 -16.22
C THR A 225 -2.22 -8.41 -15.95
N LYS A 226 -2.30 -9.26 -14.93
CA LYS A 226 -3.58 -9.84 -14.50
C LYS A 226 -4.41 -8.80 -13.76
N ILE A 227 -5.57 -8.43 -14.31
CA ILE A 227 -6.50 -7.49 -13.67
C ILE A 227 -7.60 -8.27 -12.92
N ILE A 228 -7.72 -8.02 -11.62
CA ILE A 228 -8.73 -8.62 -10.74
C ILE A 228 -9.65 -7.49 -10.24
N ARG A 229 -10.97 -7.63 -10.42
CA ARG A 229 -11.96 -6.67 -9.90
C ARG A 229 -12.64 -7.27 -8.68
N ASN A 230 -12.41 -6.67 -7.51
CA ASN A 230 -12.96 -7.14 -6.24
C ASN A 230 -13.87 -6.07 -5.58
N PRO A 231 -15.15 -5.98 -5.97
CA PRO A 231 -16.10 -5.07 -5.35
C PRO A 231 -16.58 -5.54 -3.96
N ASN A 232 -16.10 -6.69 -3.50
CA ASN A 232 -16.46 -7.28 -2.22
C ASN A 232 -15.36 -7.16 -1.15
N PHE A 233 -14.27 -6.47 -1.43
CA PHE A 233 -13.11 -6.36 -0.51
C PHE A 233 -13.53 -5.92 0.91
N MET A 234 -14.37 -4.89 1.02
CA MET A 234 -14.86 -4.43 2.34
C MET A 234 -15.92 -5.34 2.95
N ARG A 235 -16.64 -6.13 2.15
CA ARG A 235 -17.53 -7.19 2.67
C ARG A 235 -16.72 -8.35 3.23
N GLU A 236 -15.61 -8.70 2.60
CA GLU A 236 -14.64 -9.68 3.11
C GLU A 236 -14.06 -9.23 4.45
N ALA A 237 -13.64 -7.95 4.54
CA ALA A 237 -13.18 -7.36 5.79
C ALA A 237 -14.23 -7.49 6.92
N ALA A 238 -15.48 -7.11 6.64
CA ALA A 238 -16.56 -7.20 7.61
C ALA A 238 -16.88 -8.65 8.02
N ARG A 239 -16.76 -9.62 7.11
CA ARG A 239 -16.88 -11.05 7.43
C ARG A 239 -15.76 -11.50 8.35
N ILE A 240 -14.50 -11.15 8.03
CA ILE A 240 -13.32 -11.47 8.86
C ILE A 240 -13.51 -10.96 10.29
N ARG A 241 -13.99 -9.73 10.44
CA ARG A 241 -14.26 -9.11 11.75
C ARG A 241 -15.29 -9.88 12.57
N ARG A 242 -16.30 -10.49 11.95
CA ARG A 242 -17.38 -11.23 12.62
C ARG A 242 -17.01 -12.66 12.99
N GLU A 243 -16.05 -13.25 12.31
CA GLU A 243 -15.63 -14.62 12.57
C GLU A 243 -14.79 -14.67 13.86
N PRO A 244 -15.14 -15.56 14.80
CA PRO A 244 -14.37 -15.71 16.03
C PRO A 244 -12.92 -16.08 15.71
N ARG A 245 -11.98 -15.54 16.51
CA ARG A 245 -10.55 -15.94 16.42
C ARG A 245 -10.48 -17.46 16.55
N ARG A 246 -10.05 -18.16 15.50
CA ARG A 246 -9.56 -19.53 15.68
C ARG A 246 -8.30 -19.40 16.53
N GLN A 247 -8.41 -19.83 17.80
CA GLN A 247 -7.23 -20.01 18.65
C GLN A 247 -6.31 -20.99 17.92
N ARG A 248 -5.12 -20.55 17.56
CA ARG A 248 -3.99 -21.42 17.16
C ARG A 248 -3.17 -21.73 18.38
#